data_d06723d9eab101f0151fde8d35fc7abc
#
_entry.id   d06723d9eab101f0151fde8d35fc7abc
#
_cell.length_a   1.000
_cell.length_b   1.000
_cell.length_c   1.000
_cell.angle_alpha   90.00
_cell.angle_beta   90.00
_cell.angle_gamma   90.00
#
_symmetry.space_group_name_H-M   'P 1'
#
loop_
_entity.id
_entity.type
_entity.pdbx_description
1 polymer ?
#
loop_
_entity_poly.entity_id
_entity_poly.type
_entity_poly.pdbx_seq_one_letter_code
_entity_poly.pdbx_strand_id
1 'polypeptide(L)'
;MNTALNTEKHRNVFYCIGNHDLVKGKYGEELFESIYGPVYYSFDAGNVHYVVTPMPGGDHAPGYTSDDVCRWLKNDLAHIRPGTPVVVFNHDLLTYEDTFIFKSKNAGSINLNEYNLKAWVYGHWHINYMKKQGDVYSVCTSSLDKGGIDHSTTAFRVMHVDSKGDFTSELRYTYLDKNICIASPAGVMASGVLP
;
A
#
# COMPACT_ATOMS: atom_id res chain seq x y z
N MET A 1 -3.29 -10.65 -15.95
CA MET A 1 -3.30 -9.30 -15.32
C MET A 1 -2.11 -8.46 -15.77
N ASN A 2 -0.87 -8.99 -15.73
CA ASN A 2 0.33 -8.25 -16.14
C ASN A 2 0.29 -7.71 -17.57
N THR A 3 -0.25 -8.46 -18.53
CA THR A 3 -0.37 -8.03 -19.94
C THR A 3 -1.27 -6.81 -20.09
N ALA A 4 -2.35 -6.72 -19.32
CA ALA A 4 -3.27 -5.58 -19.38
C ALA A 4 -2.67 -4.30 -18.79
N LEU A 5 -1.81 -4.41 -17.77
CA LEU A 5 -1.16 -3.27 -17.13
C LEU A 5 0.05 -2.75 -17.91
N ASN A 6 0.71 -3.62 -18.68
CA ASN A 6 1.89 -3.27 -19.48
C ASN A 6 1.59 -2.83 -20.92
N THR A 7 0.34 -2.73 -21.32
CA THR A 7 -0.05 -2.32 -22.70
C THR A 7 0.18 -0.83 -22.97
N GLU A 8 0.31 0.00 -21.95
CA GLU A 8 0.63 1.41 -22.11
C GLU A 8 2.14 1.66 -22.03
N LYS A 9 2.77 1.86 -23.15
CA LYS A 9 4.23 1.99 -23.36
C LYS A 9 4.95 3.11 -22.57
N HIS A 10 4.26 3.87 -21.74
CA HIS A 10 4.82 5.07 -21.07
C HIS A 10 4.45 5.20 -19.59
N ARG A 11 3.93 4.16 -18.95
CA ARG A 11 3.60 4.19 -17.51
C ARG A 11 4.47 3.21 -16.73
N ASN A 12 5.06 3.70 -15.66
CA ASN A 12 5.72 2.84 -14.71
C ASN A 12 4.66 2.11 -13.89
N VAL A 13 4.79 0.80 -13.77
CA VAL A 13 3.93 -0.04 -12.93
C VAL A 13 4.80 -0.62 -11.83
N PHE A 14 4.38 -0.42 -10.59
CA PHE A 14 5.05 -0.92 -9.39
C PHE A 14 4.14 -1.93 -8.70
N TYR A 15 4.73 -2.99 -8.16
CA TYR A 15 3.99 -4.11 -7.60
C TYR A 15 4.32 -4.28 -6.12
N CYS A 16 3.30 -4.56 -5.30
CA CYS A 16 3.44 -4.89 -3.91
C CYS A 16 2.97 -6.34 -3.70
N ILE A 17 3.84 -7.17 -3.12
CA ILE A 17 3.53 -8.56 -2.85
C ILE A 17 2.46 -8.70 -1.77
N GLY A 18 1.48 -9.59 -1.97
CA GLY A 18 0.47 -9.97 -0.99
C GLY A 18 0.67 -11.39 -0.46
N ASN A 19 -0.17 -11.78 0.50
CA ASN A 19 -0.09 -13.11 1.15
C ASN A 19 -0.28 -14.27 0.17
N HIS A 20 -1.16 -14.12 -0.82
CA HIS A 20 -1.44 -15.15 -1.82
C HIS A 20 -0.43 -15.20 -2.98
N ASP A 21 0.47 -14.23 -3.05
CA ASP A 21 1.57 -14.23 -4.01
C ASP A 21 2.77 -15.06 -3.50
N LEU A 22 2.79 -15.39 -2.20
CA LEU A 22 3.76 -16.30 -1.60
C LEU A 22 3.34 -17.74 -1.90
N VAL A 23 3.94 -18.35 -2.91
CA VAL A 23 3.56 -19.66 -3.43
C VAL A 23 4.58 -20.75 -3.07
N LYS A 24 4.24 -22.03 -3.32
CA LYS A 24 5.14 -23.13 -3.03
C LYS A 24 6.41 -23.05 -3.88
N GLY A 25 7.58 -23.01 -3.22
CA GLY A 25 8.91 -22.96 -3.82
C GLY A 25 9.98 -23.25 -2.76
N LYS A 26 11.23 -22.87 -3.02
CA LYS A 26 12.29 -22.90 -1.99
C LYS A 26 11.99 -21.85 -0.92
N TYR A 27 11.60 -20.66 -1.38
CA TYR A 27 11.02 -19.57 -0.62
C TYR A 27 9.66 -19.24 -1.24
N GLY A 28 8.87 -18.37 -0.64
CA GLY A 28 7.53 -18.07 -1.15
C GLY A 28 7.51 -17.06 -2.28
N GLU A 29 8.47 -16.10 -2.30
CA GLU A 29 8.49 -14.94 -3.19
C GLU A 29 9.11 -15.18 -4.57
N GLU A 30 9.76 -16.32 -4.82
CA GLU A 30 10.56 -16.56 -6.03
C GLU A 30 9.78 -16.35 -7.33
N LEU A 31 8.53 -16.81 -7.37
CA LEU A 31 7.68 -16.64 -8.55
C LEU A 31 7.32 -15.18 -8.76
N PHE A 32 6.96 -14.48 -7.69
CA PHE A 32 6.66 -13.05 -7.74
C PHE A 32 7.86 -12.26 -8.25
N GLU A 33 9.05 -12.49 -7.68
CA GLU A 33 10.28 -11.79 -8.07
C GLU A 33 10.67 -12.05 -9.52
N SER A 34 10.46 -13.27 -10.01
CA SER A 34 10.76 -13.62 -11.40
C SER A 34 9.90 -12.89 -12.43
N ILE A 35 8.72 -12.39 -12.04
CA ILE A 35 7.73 -11.76 -12.92
C ILE A 35 7.68 -10.25 -12.71
N TYR A 36 7.73 -9.80 -11.44
CA TYR A 36 7.42 -8.43 -11.04
C TYR A 36 8.60 -7.66 -10.45
N GLY A 37 9.70 -8.35 -10.14
CA GLY A 37 10.88 -7.76 -9.51
C GLY A 37 10.88 -7.87 -7.99
N PRO A 38 11.74 -7.09 -7.30
CA PRO A 38 11.98 -7.24 -5.87
C PRO A 38 10.73 -7.01 -5.03
N VAL A 39 10.64 -7.73 -3.90
CA VAL A 39 9.49 -7.66 -2.99
C VAL A 39 9.54 -6.46 -2.04
N TYR A 40 10.70 -5.82 -1.87
CA TYR A 40 10.85 -4.54 -1.19
C TYR A 40 11.84 -3.65 -1.93
N TYR A 41 11.45 -2.41 -2.14
CA TYR A 41 12.20 -1.41 -2.89
C TYR A 41 11.63 -0.02 -2.64
N SER A 42 12.37 1.00 -3.08
CA SER A 42 11.92 2.39 -3.06
C SER A 42 12.22 3.09 -4.38
N PHE A 43 11.56 4.21 -4.59
CA PHE A 43 11.82 5.10 -5.72
C PHE A 43 11.34 6.52 -5.40
N ASP A 44 11.95 7.49 -6.06
CA ASP A 44 11.53 8.89 -5.98
C ASP A 44 10.70 9.25 -7.21
N ALA A 45 9.60 9.95 -6.98
CA ALA A 45 8.83 10.58 -8.05
C ALA A 45 8.39 11.99 -7.61
N GLY A 46 8.78 12.99 -8.37
CA GLY A 46 8.68 14.39 -7.95
C GLY A 46 9.52 14.64 -6.69
N ASN A 47 8.90 15.21 -5.67
CA ASN A 47 9.54 15.47 -4.38
C ASN A 47 9.13 14.46 -3.29
N VAL A 48 8.61 13.31 -3.67
CA VAL A 48 8.08 12.28 -2.76
C VAL A 48 8.91 11.02 -2.87
N HIS A 49 9.25 10.45 -1.74
CA HIS A 49 9.89 9.15 -1.62
C HIS A 49 8.84 8.05 -1.39
N TYR A 50 8.77 7.12 -2.31
CA TYR A 50 7.85 5.99 -2.28
C TYR A 50 8.58 4.73 -1.86
N VAL A 51 8.02 4.04 -0.88
CA VAL A 51 8.57 2.80 -0.30
C VAL A 51 7.57 1.68 -0.50
N VAL A 52 8.02 0.54 -1.01
CA VAL A 52 7.24 -0.70 -1.06
C VAL A 52 7.87 -1.69 -0.09
N THR A 53 7.08 -2.14 0.88
CA THR A 53 7.51 -3.13 1.87
C THR A 53 6.67 -4.40 1.74
N PRO A 54 7.24 -5.60 1.95
CA PRO A 54 6.49 -6.84 1.86
C PRO A 54 5.72 -7.14 3.15
N MET A 55 4.75 -8.04 3.06
CA MET A 55 4.16 -8.68 4.24
C MET A 55 5.21 -9.55 4.95
N PRO A 56 5.07 -9.76 6.28
CA PRO A 56 5.96 -10.65 7.04
C PRO A 56 5.79 -12.13 6.69
N GLY A 57 4.74 -12.50 5.98
CA GLY A 57 4.43 -13.87 5.56
C GLY A 57 3.09 -13.96 4.83
N GLY A 58 2.71 -15.17 4.43
CA GLY A 58 1.47 -15.45 3.69
C GLY A 58 1.21 -16.94 3.60
N ASP A 59 0.70 -17.42 2.46
CA ASP A 59 0.37 -18.83 2.24
C ASP A 59 1.61 -19.73 2.33
N HIS A 60 2.79 -19.19 2.01
CA HIS A 60 4.09 -19.82 2.20
C HIS A 60 5.08 -18.86 2.85
N ALA A 61 6.09 -19.43 3.51
CA ALA A 61 7.10 -18.63 4.19
C ALA A 61 8.06 -17.97 3.17
N PRO A 62 8.32 -16.65 3.28
CA PRO A 62 9.31 -15.98 2.47
C PRO A 62 10.75 -16.28 2.92
N GLY A 63 11.72 -16.02 2.03
CA GLY A 63 13.14 -16.06 2.34
C GLY A 63 13.64 -14.82 3.09
N TYR A 64 12.95 -13.71 2.98
CA TYR A 64 13.24 -12.49 3.73
C TYR A 64 12.66 -12.55 5.15
N THR A 65 13.28 -11.80 6.06
CA THR A 65 12.83 -11.66 7.44
C THR A 65 12.45 -10.21 7.76
N SER A 66 11.71 -10.00 8.85
CA SER A 66 11.47 -8.65 9.36
C SER A 66 12.76 -7.89 9.68
N ASP A 67 13.82 -8.60 10.03
CA ASP A 67 15.14 -8.01 10.29
C ASP A 67 15.79 -7.50 8.99
N ASP A 68 15.64 -8.23 7.88
CA ASP A 68 16.17 -7.83 6.58
C ASP A 68 15.46 -6.57 6.08
N VAL A 69 14.13 -6.58 6.11
CA VAL A 69 13.32 -5.42 5.72
C VAL A 69 13.61 -4.21 6.61
N CYS A 70 13.75 -4.41 7.93
CA CYS A 70 14.04 -3.31 8.86
C CYS A 70 15.42 -2.70 8.62
N ARG A 71 16.45 -3.52 8.39
CA ARG A 71 17.81 -3.03 8.06
C ARG A 71 17.83 -2.26 6.76
N TRP A 72 17.17 -2.82 5.73
CA TRP A 72 17.05 -2.15 4.44
C TRP A 72 16.31 -0.82 4.58
N LEU A 73 15.15 -0.80 5.23
CA LEU A 73 14.33 0.40 5.40
C LEU A 73 15.05 1.51 6.17
N LYS A 74 15.81 1.17 7.23
CA LYS A 74 16.66 2.12 7.95
C LYS A 74 17.74 2.72 7.06
N ASN A 75 18.37 1.88 6.25
CA ASN A 75 19.39 2.35 5.31
C ASN A 75 18.81 3.23 4.22
N ASP A 76 17.69 2.85 3.65
CA ASP A 76 16.99 3.59 2.60
C ASP A 76 16.58 4.99 3.10
N LEU A 77 15.85 5.04 4.21
CA LEU A 77 15.37 6.30 4.78
C LEU A 77 16.48 7.21 5.32
N ALA A 78 17.67 6.67 5.63
CA ALA A 78 18.83 7.48 6.02
C ALA A 78 19.41 8.30 4.86
N HIS A 79 19.09 7.96 3.62
CA HIS A 79 19.60 8.64 2.42
C HIS A 79 18.63 9.68 1.84
N ILE A 80 17.40 9.75 2.32
CA ILE A 80 16.44 10.77 1.87
C ILE A 80 16.77 12.14 2.50
N ARG A 81 16.40 13.21 1.80
CA ARG A 81 16.55 14.57 2.35
C ARG A 81 15.60 14.75 3.54
N PRO A 82 16.04 15.40 4.63
CA PRO A 82 15.14 15.75 5.73
C PRO A 82 13.89 16.50 5.24
N GLY A 83 12.72 16.07 5.71
CA GLY A 83 11.44 16.66 5.33
C GLY A 83 10.84 16.17 4.03
N THR A 84 11.53 15.32 3.26
CA THR A 84 10.93 14.66 2.08
C THR A 84 9.68 13.89 2.49
N PRO A 85 8.51 14.11 1.85
CA PRO A 85 7.33 13.32 2.11
C PRO A 85 7.56 11.85 1.76
N VAL A 86 7.13 10.94 2.65
CA VAL A 86 7.23 9.50 2.44
C VAL A 86 5.84 8.89 2.31
N VAL A 87 5.65 8.03 1.33
CA VAL A 87 4.45 7.20 1.16
C VAL A 87 4.86 5.75 1.12
N VAL A 88 4.28 4.93 2.00
CA VAL A 88 4.57 3.50 2.09
C VAL A 88 3.43 2.69 1.50
N PHE A 89 3.77 1.73 0.66
CA PHE A 89 2.88 0.67 0.18
C PHE A 89 3.24 -0.65 0.86
N ASN A 90 2.22 -1.30 1.39
CA ASN A 90 2.31 -2.65 1.93
C ASN A 90 1.02 -3.39 1.59
N HIS A 91 1.00 -4.69 1.70
CA HIS A 91 -0.24 -5.43 1.50
C HIS A 91 -1.19 -5.32 2.70
N ASP A 92 -0.67 -5.11 3.91
CA ASP A 92 -1.49 -5.03 5.13
C ASP A 92 -1.23 -3.74 5.93
N LEU A 93 -2.12 -3.44 6.87
CA LEU A 93 -1.98 -2.32 7.78
C LEU A 93 -0.88 -2.59 8.80
N LEU A 94 -0.01 -1.63 9.02
CA LEU A 94 1.05 -1.74 10.03
C LEU A 94 0.53 -1.63 11.46
N THR A 95 -0.40 -0.70 11.70
CA THR A 95 -0.89 -0.38 13.04
C THR A 95 -2.24 0.34 13.01
N TYR A 96 -2.99 0.22 14.10
CA TYR A 96 -4.21 1.00 14.35
C TYR A 96 -3.95 2.29 15.13
N GLU A 97 -2.73 2.44 15.64
CA GLU A 97 -2.29 3.58 16.44
C GLU A 97 -1.80 4.73 15.55
N ASP A 98 -1.64 5.91 16.14
CA ASP A 98 -1.18 7.11 15.44
C ASP A 98 0.33 7.10 15.16
N THR A 99 1.07 6.16 15.74
CA THR A 99 2.52 6.02 15.59
C THR A 99 2.86 4.77 14.78
N PHE A 100 3.43 4.98 13.61
CA PHE A 100 3.82 3.94 12.66
C PHE A 100 5.23 3.43 12.97
N ILE A 101 5.35 2.41 13.81
CA ILE A 101 6.62 1.78 14.18
C ILE A 101 6.75 0.43 13.46
N PHE A 102 7.67 0.36 12.51
CA PHE A 102 8.06 -0.91 11.92
C PHE A 102 9.00 -1.65 12.88
N LYS A 103 8.58 -2.82 13.36
CA LYS A 103 9.32 -3.63 14.34
C LYS A 103 9.91 -4.86 13.67
N SER A 104 11.13 -5.21 14.06
CA SER A 104 11.77 -6.46 13.66
C SER A 104 12.12 -7.29 14.89
N LYS A 105 12.49 -8.54 14.66
CA LYS A 105 12.81 -9.47 15.75
C LYS A 105 14.14 -9.11 16.44
N ASN A 106 15.19 -8.81 15.67
CA ASN A 106 16.54 -8.58 16.21
C ASN A 106 17.19 -7.28 15.68
N ALA A 107 16.71 -6.71 14.57
CA ALA A 107 17.27 -5.47 14.00
C ALA A 107 16.66 -4.19 14.62
N GLY A 108 15.89 -4.34 15.71
CA GLY A 108 15.24 -3.24 16.42
C GLY A 108 13.98 -2.73 15.69
N SER A 109 13.73 -1.44 15.76
CA SER A 109 12.55 -0.80 15.16
C SER A 109 12.92 0.51 14.48
N ILE A 110 11.99 1.00 13.66
CA ILE A 110 12.07 2.34 13.07
C ILE A 110 10.70 3.02 13.20
N ASN A 111 10.70 4.25 13.70
CA ASN A 111 9.52 5.09 13.78
C ASN A 111 9.38 5.89 12.48
N LEU A 112 8.44 5.50 11.63
CA LEU A 112 8.26 6.11 10.32
C LEU A 112 7.71 7.54 10.37
N ASN A 113 7.07 7.92 11.49
CA ASN A 113 6.60 9.30 11.67
C ASN A 113 7.76 10.32 11.72
N GLU A 114 8.97 9.89 12.11
CA GLU A 114 10.17 10.73 12.11
C GLU A 114 10.67 11.07 10.70
N TYR A 115 10.18 10.36 9.68
CA TYR A 115 10.57 10.51 8.28
C TYR A 115 9.49 11.18 7.42
N ASN A 116 8.66 12.04 8.02
CA ASN A 116 7.59 12.75 7.33
C ASN A 116 6.63 11.82 6.56
N LEU A 117 6.25 10.70 7.18
CA LEU A 117 5.28 9.76 6.62
C LEU A 117 3.93 10.45 6.39
N LYS A 118 3.41 10.38 5.17
CA LYS A 118 2.13 10.97 4.76
C LYS A 118 1.02 9.96 4.60
N ALA A 119 1.36 8.78 4.09
CA ALA A 119 0.37 7.73 3.91
C ALA A 119 0.99 6.33 4.05
N TRP A 120 0.18 5.43 4.60
CA TRP A 120 0.34 3.99 4.56
C TRP A 120 -0.78 3.42 3.70
N VAL A 121 -0.45 2.93 2.51
CA VAL A 121 -1.40 2.42 1.53
C VAL A 121 -1.36 0.90 1.55
N TYR A 122 -2.53 0.28 1.69
CA TYR A 122 -2.61 -1.18 1.84
C TYR A 122 -3.85 -1.78 1.17
N GLY A 123 -3.88 -3.10 1.07
CA GLY A 123 -4.99 -3.90 0.55
C GLY A 123 -5.51 -4.87 1.60
N HIS A 124 -5.36 -6.17 1.38
CA HIS A 124 -5.61 -7.32 2.26
C HIS A 124 -7.03 -7.43 2.82
N TRP A 125 -7.58 -6.38 3.36
CA TRP A 125 -8.89 -6.35 4.02
C TRP A 125 -10.07 -6.37 3.05
N HIS A 126 -9.83 -6.18 1.75
CA HIS A 126 -10.85 -6.12 0.72
C HIS A 126 -11.98 -5.12 1.04
N ILE A 127 -11.62 -3.96 1.55
CA ILE A 127 -12.56 -2.86 1.83
C ILE A 127 -12.02 -1.54 1.27
N ASN A 128 -12.91 -0.60 1.01
CA ASN A 128 -12.55 0.76 0.68
C ASN A 128 -12.58 1.61 1.96
N TYR A 129 -11.42 1.83 2.55
CA TYR A 129 -11.29 2.52 3.83
C TYR A 129 -10.20 3.58 3.75
N MET A 130 -10.43 4.70 4.39
CA MET A 130 -9.45 5.76 4.56
C MET A 130 -9.63 6.42 5.91
N LYS A 131 -8.58 6.52 6.69
CA LYS A 131 -8.56 7.16 8.00
C LYS A 131 -7.29 8.00 8.15
N LYS A 132 -7.40 9.15 8.80
CA LYS A 132 -6.23 9.90 9.27
C LYS A 132 -5.90 9.43 10.69
N GLN A 133 -4.68 8.93 10.89
CA GLN A 133 -4.10 8.49 12.17
C GLN A 133 -2.95 9.43 12.51
N GLY A 134 -3.17 10.35 13.46
CA GLY A 134 -2.26 11.47 13.64
C GLY A 134 -2.13 12.30 12.37
N ASP A 135 -0.94 12.39 11.81
CA ASP A 135 -0.68 13.09 10.55
C ASP A 135 -0.59 12.17 9.33
N VAL A 136 -0.78 10.85 9.50
CA VAL A 136 -0.63 9.83 8.46
C VAL A 136 -2.01 9.36 7.98
N TYR A 137 -2.17 9.22 6.68
CA TYR A 137 -3.35 8.59 6.10
C TYR A 137 -3.15 7.08 5.95
N SER A 138 -4.02 6.28 6.59
CA SER A 138 -4.16 4.85 6.31
C SER A 138 -5.20 4.65 5.23
N VAL A 139 -4.79 4.06 4.09
CA VAL A 139 -5.64 3.97 2.90
C VAL A 139 -5.70 2.53 2.43
N CYS A 140 -6.90 1.94 2.51
CA CYS A 140 -7.18 0.60 1.99
C CYS A 140 -8.06 0.69 0.74
N THR A 141 -7.82 -0.22 -0.20
CA THR A 141 -8.62 -0.33 -1.42
C THR A 141 -9.11 -1.76 -1.58
N SER A 142 -10.37 -1.92 -1.97
CA SER A 142 -10.97 -3.22 -2.29
C SER A 142 -10.29 -3.86 -3.49
N SER A 143 -10.56 -5.16 -3.69
CA SER A 143 -10.06 -5.90 -4.86
C SER A 143 -10.63 -5.32 -6.15
N LEU A 144 -9.79 -5.20 -7.16
CA LEU A 144 -10.16 -4.65 -8.48
C LEU A 144 -11.08 -5.59 -9.28
N ASP A 145 -11.05 -6.88 -8.98
CA ASP A 145 -11.80 -7.93 -9.70
C ASP A 145 -13.03 -8.43 -8.92
N LYS A 146 -13.01 -8.34 -7.60
CA LYS A 146 -14.06 -8.92 -6.73
C LYS A 146 -14.84 -7.89 -5.91
N GLY A 147 -14.36 -6.64 -5.90
CA GLY A 147 -14.90 -5.61 -5.01
C GLY A 147 -14.50 -5.84 -3.55
N GLY A 148 -15.29 -5.34 -2.62
CA GLY A 148 -15.06 -5.45 -1.18
C GLY A 148 -15.87 -6.55 -0.53
N ILE A 149 -15.41 -7.04 0.63
CA ILE A 149 -16.20 -7.91 1.52
C ILE A 149 -17.39 -7.17 2.14
N ASP A 150 -17.37 -5.84 2.06
CA ASP A 150 -18.44 -4.93 2.44
C ASP A 150 -19.52 -4.77 1.35
N HIS A 151 -19.49 -5.64 0.34
CA HIS A 151 -20.35 -5.59 -0.84
C HIS A 151 -20.18 -4.33 -1.71
N SER A 152 -19.08 -3.58 -1.52
CA SER A 152 -18.74 -2.49 -2.43
C SER A 152 -18.34 -3.05 -3.81
N THR A 153 -18.65 -2.30 -4.86
CA THR A 153 -18.25 -2.67 -6.21
C THR A 153 -16.73 -2.56 -6.39
N THR A 154 -16.22 -3.16 -7.46
CA THR A 154 -14.81 -3.09 -7.82
C THR A 154 -14.36 -1.64 -8.01
N ALA A 155 -13.23 -1.30 -7.43
CA ALA A 155 -12.75 0.07 -7.39
C ALA A 155 -11.22 0.16 -7.46
N PHE A 156 -10.74 1.36 -7.79
CA PHE A 156 -9.34 1.74 -7.66
C PHE A 156 -9.25 3.16 -7.07
N ARG A 157 -8.08 3.54 -6.59
CA ARG A 157 -7.86 4.88 -6.06
C ARG A 157 -6.92 5.67 -6.95
N VAL A 158 -7.25 6.95 -7.10
CA VAL A 158 -6.32 7.94 -7.63
C VAL A 158 -5.81 8.74 -6.44
N MET A 159 -4.51 8.67 -6.22
CA MET A 159 -3.85 9.36 -5.11
C MET A 159 -2.99 10.49 -5.65
N HIS A 160 -3.02 11.63 -4.99
CA HIS A 160 -2.20 12.78 -5.28
C HIS A 160 -1.38 13.13 -4.05
N VAL A 161 -0.08 13.32 -4.25
CA VAL A 161 0.82 13.86 -3.23
C VAL A 161 1.49 15.07 -3.86
N ASP A 162 1.28 16.23 -3.30
CA ASP A 162 1.91 17.44 -3.81
C ASP A 162 3.36 17.61 -3.29
N SER A 163 4.05 18.65 -3.76
CA SER A 163 5.43 18.91 -3.35
C SER A 163 5.61 19.26 -1.88
N LYS A 164 4.51 19.54 -1.15
CA LYS A 164 4.52 19.79 0.30
C LYS A 164 4.19 18.53 1.09
N GLY A 165 3.78 17.45 0.39
CA GLY A 165 3.34 16.20 0.98
C GLY A 165 1.86 16.19 1.36
N ASP A 166 1.08 17.15 0.88
CA ASP A 166 -0.37 17.10 1.07
C ASP A 166 -0.93 15.94 0.25
N PHE A 167 -1.61 15.04 0.95
CA PHE A 167 -2.11 13.78 0.42
C PHE A 167 -3.62 13.85 0.22
N THR A 168 -4.07 13.50 -0.98
CA THR A 168 -5.50 13.31 -1.28
C THR A 168 -5.73 11.98 -1.99
N SER A 169 -6.91 11.39 -1.82
CA SER A 169 -7.28 10.14 -2.46
C SER A 169 -8.72 10.18 -2.93
N GLU A 170 -8.92 9.86 -4.19
CA GLU A 170 -10.23 9.71 -4.83
C GLU A 170 -10.49 8.23 -5.13
N LEU A 171 -11.64 7.72 -4.69
CA LEU A 171 -12.08 6.37 -5.02
C LEU A 171 -12.84 6.41 -6.35
N ARG A 172 -12.45 5.57 -7.30
CA ARG A 172 -13.11 5.40 -8.59
C ARG A 172 -13.55 3.98 -8.78
N TYR A 173 -14.78 3.80 -9.22
CA TYR A 173 -15.36 2.50 -9.49
C TYR A 173 -15.13 2.09 -10.94
N THR A 174 -14.98 0.79 -11.17
CA THR A 174 -14.76 0.23 -12.52
C THR A 174 -16.06 0.10 -13.31
N TYR A 175 -17.21 0.08 -12.62
CA TYR A 175 -18.56 0.04 -13.21
C TYR A 175 -19.39 1.17 -12.65
N LEU A 176 -19.92 2.03 -13.51
CA LEU A 176 -20.63 3.25 -13.13
C LEU A 176 -21.91 3.44 -13.93
N ASP A 177 -22.85 2.50 -13.89
CA ASP A 177 -24.16 2.84 -14.43
C ASP A 177 -25.05 3.56 -13.39
N LYS A 178 -24.96 3.23 -12.11
CA LYS A 178 -25.66 3.93 -11.02
C LYS A 178 -24.96 3.70 -9.67
N ASN A 179 -24.46 4.75 -9.05
CA ASN A 179 -23.94 4.71 -7.67
C ASN A 179 -24.78 5.58 -6.75
N ILE A 180 -25.07 5.06 -5.57
CA ILE A 180 -25.53 5.88 -4.44
C ILE A 180 -24.34 6.00 -3.49
N CYS A 181 -23.95 7.24 -3.19
CA CYS A 181 -23.02 7.54 -2.12
C CYS A 181 -23.84 8.08 -0.93
N ILE A 182 -23.82 7.35 0.16
CA ILE A 182 -24.45 7.80 1.41
C ILE A 182 -23.35 8.35 2.31
N ALA A 183 -23.35 9.67 2.49
CA ALA A 183 -22.50 10.33 3.47
C ALA A 183 -23.15 10.25 4.84
N SER A 184 -22.51 9.60 5.80
CA SER A 184 -22.94 9.63 7.20
C SER A 184 -22.50 10.95 7.84
N PRO A 185 -23.27 11.46 8.82
CA PRO A 185 -22.88 12.66 9.57
C PRO A 185 -21.54 12.55 10.30
N ALA A 186 -21.04 11.33 10.49
CA ALA A 186 -19.74 11.04 11.09
C ALA A 186 -18.59 10.99 10.08
N GLY A 187 -18.81 11.36 8.82
CA GLY A 187 -17.79 11.35 7.76
C GLY A 187 -17.45 9.95 7.21
N VAL A 188 -18.18 8.92 7.60
CA VAL A 188 -18.09 7.60 7.00
C VAL A 188 -18.93 7.57 5.73
N MET A 189 -18.29 7.35 4.59
CA MET A 189 -18.98 7.17 3.31
C MET A 189 -19.15 5.68 3.03
N ALA A 190 -20.38 5.24 2.84
CA ALA A 190 -20.68 3.94 2.25
C ALA A 190 -21.15 4.17 0.82
N SER A 191 -20.64 3.37 -0.12
CA SER A 191 -21.08 3.40 -1.50
C SER A 191 -21.54 1.99 -1.91
N GLY A 192 -22.58 1.92 -2.69
CA GLY A 192 -23.11 0.67 -3.22
C GLY A 192 -23.65 0.84 -4.63
N VAL A 193 -23.77 -0.25 -5.35
CA VAL A 193 -24.48 -0.31 -6.64
C VAL A 193 -25.89 -0.80 -6.38
N LEU A 194 -26.88 -0.08 -6.89
CA LEU A 194 -28.25 -0.60 -6.90
C LEU A 194 -28.39 -1.70 -7.94
N PRO A 195 -29.13 -2.77 -7.61
CA PRO A 195 -29.42 -3.84 -8.56
C PRO A 195 -30.25 -3.37 -9.75
#